data_edff0c7014fae1e99df3df050a05ff7a
#
_entry.id   edff0c7014fae1e99df3df050a05ff7a
#
_cell.length_a   1.000
_cell.length_b   1.000
_cell.length_c   1.000
_cell.angle_alpha   90.00
_cell.angle_beta   90.00
_cell.angle_gamma   90.00
#
_symmetry.space_group_name_H-M   'P 1'
#
loop_
_entity.id
_entity.type
_entity.pdbx_description
1 polymer ?
#
loop_
_entity_poly.entity_id
_entity_poly.type
_entity_poly.pdbx_seq_one_letter_code
_entity_poly.pdbx_strand_id
1 'polypeptide(L)'
;DPKPSPYPAPIKKEEKPKQPNILILFTDDQGYADLGCFGSKENQTPVLDKLAKEGTKFTSFYAQPVCGPSRSALLTGRYPFRSKGWSMPASEITFAEILKEVGYQTACVGKWDVSNRKAIIDRMPNAQGFDYYFGALGANDSGKSVLHSNNDLVGTTDDMAGLTRLYTNKAIDYLVNQRDSQKPFLLYLAHTMMHTIIDASAEFKEKTGNNLYRAVVEEFDYETGRLLNTLDRLGLGDNTLVIYTTDNGPW
;
A
#
# COMPACT_ATOMS: atom_id res chain seq x y z
N ASP A 1 11.76 -44.09 44.88
CA ASP A 1 11.30 -42.96 44.05
C ASP A 1 12.22 -41.77 44.25
N PRO A 2 12.78 -41.20 43.17
CA PRO A 2 13.61 -40.00 43.28
C PRO A 2 12.77 -38.83 43.75
N LYS A 3 13.24 -38.15 44.82
CA LYS A 3 12.56 -36.93 45.31
C LYS A 3 12.48 -35.90 44.18
N PRO A 4 11.33 -35.22 44.01
CA PRO A 4 11.20 -34.16 42.97
C PRO A 4 12.24 -33.06 43.25
N SER A 5 12.87 -32.57 42.17
CA SER A 5 13.84 -31.47 42.23
C SER A 5 13.18 -30.23 42.89
N PRO A 6 13.83 -29.62 43.90
CA PRO A 6 13.30 -28.40 44.51
C PRO A 6 13.40 -27.16 43.63
N TYR A 7 13.98 -27.28 42.45
CA TYR A 7 14.10 -26.19 41.50
C TYR A 7 13.05 -26.31 40.42
N PRO A 8 12.32 -25.21 40.08
CA PRO A 8 11.43 -25.20 38.95
C PRO A 8 12.22 -25.52 37.67
N ALA A 9 11.61 -26.28 36.76
CA ALA A 9 12.20 -26.56 35.45
C ALA A 9 12.66 -25.23 34.79
N PRO A 10 13.82 -25.23 34.10
CA PRO A 10 14.29 -24.02 33.43
C PRO A 10 13.19 -23.50 32.49
N ILE A 11 12.81 -22.26 32.69
CA ILE A 11 11.88 -21.59 31.81
C ILE A 11 12.52 -21.59 30.41
N LYS A 12 11.91 -22.33 29.47
CA LYS A 12 12.30 -22.23 28.05
C LYS A 12 12.25 -20.76 27.70
N LYS A 13 13.38 -20.16 27.29
CA LYS A 13 13.38 -18.86 26.68
C LYS A 13 12.44 -18.95 25.48
N GLU A 14 11.30 -18.29 25.56
CA GLU A 14 10.45 -18.08 24.39
C GLU A 14 11.32 -17.33 23.37
N GLU A 15 11.54 -17.93 22.21
CA GLU A 15 12.11 -17.20 21.08
C GLU A 15 11.16 -16.05 20.80
N LYS A 16 11.67 -14.80 20.82
CA LYS A 16 10.84 -13.64 20.42
C LYS A 16 10.31 -13.94 19.03
N PRO A 17 8.99 -13.80 18.82
CA PRO A 17 8.42 -14.00 17.51
C PRO A 17 9.15 -13.07 16.52
N LYS A 18 9.49 -13.59 15.35
CA LYS A 18 10.11 -12.79 14.29
C LYS A 18 9.15 -11.67 13.90
N GLN A 19 9.62 -10.42 13.91
CA GLN A 19 8.79 -9.27 13.50
C GLN A 19 8.27 -9.49 12.07
N PRO A 20 6.95 -9.41 11.81
CA PRO A 20 6.41 -9.60 10.47
C PRO A 20 6.78 -8.41 9.58
N ASN A 21 6.96 -8.66 8.30
CA ASN A 21 6.90 -7.60 7.31
C ASN A 21 5.46 -7.08 7.18
N ILE A 22 5.30 -5.86 6.69
CA ILE A 22 3.99 -5.24 6.49
C ILE A 22 3.92 -4.72 5.05
N LEU A 23 2.94 -5.21 4.30
CA LEU A 23 2.57 -4.70 2.99
C LEU A 23 1.17 -4.10 3.06
N ILE A 24 1.04 -2.82 2.76
CA ILE A 24 -0.24 -2.14 2.66
C ILE A 24 -0.49 -1.84 1.18
N LEU A 25 -1.52 -2.49 0.62
CA LEU A 25 -2.06 -2.23 -0.72
C LEU A 25 -3.21 -1.25 -0.59
N PHE A 26 -3.06 -0.05 -1.11
CA PHE A 26 -3.99 1.04 -0.93
C PHE A 26 -4.42 1.60 -2.28
N THR A 27 -5.68 1.45 -2.63
CA THR A 27 -6.24 1.96 -3.89
C THR A 27 -6.87 3.33 -3.71
N ASP A 28 -7.18 3.99 -4.82
CA ASP A 28 -7.80 5.31 -4.89
C ASP A 28 -9.15 5.19 -5.60
N ASP A 29 -10.21 5.72 -5.01
CA ASP A 29 -11.58 5.74 -5.55
C ASP A 29 -12.16 4.35 -5.93
N GLN A 30 -11.74 3.27 -5.28
CA GLN A 30 -12.28 1.95 -5.55
C GLN A 30 -13.53 1.65 -4.71
N GLY A 31 -14.59 1.20 -5.39
CA GLY A 31 -15.84 0.85 -4.74
C GLY A 31 -15.78 -0.47 -3.96
N TYR A 32 -16.57 -0.56 -2.89
CA TYR A 32 -16.70 -1.78 -2.09
C TYR A 32 -17.08 -3.00 -2.96
N ALA A 33 -18.06 -2.84 -3.86
CA ALA A 33 -18.57 -3.91 -4.71
C ALA A 33 -17.76 -4.16 -5.99
N ASP A 34 -16.56 -3.59 -6.12
CA ASP A 34 -15.72 -3.78 -7.29
C ASP A 34 -14.95 -5.10 -7.26
N LEU A 35 -14.84 -5.73 -6.09
CA LEU A 35 -14.17 -7.00 -5.93
C LEU A 35 -15.14 -8.17 -5.90
N GLY A 36 -14.74 -9.32 -6.45
CA GLY A 36 -15.53 -10.56 -6.43
C GLY A 36 -15.87 -11.01 -5.00
N CYS A 37 -14.92 -10.92 -4.07
CA CYS A 37 -15.13 -11.27 -2.65
C CYS A 37 -16.17 -10.37 -1.94
N PHE A 38 -16.50 -9.21 -2.49
CA PHE A 38 -17.53 -8.30 -2.02
C PHE A 38 -18.78 -8.26 -2.92
N GLY A 39 -18.85 -9.15 -3.93
CA GLY A 39 -20.06 -9.39 -4.70
C GLY A 39 -20.05 -8.86 -6.12
N SER A 40 -18.92 -8.36 -6.64
CA SER A 40 -18.80 -8.04 -8.06
C SER A 40 -19.09 -9.28 -8.92
N LYS A 41 -19.94 -9.10 -9.93
CA LYS A 41 -20.22 -10.13 -10.96
C LYS A 41 -19.53 -9.83 -12.29
N GLU A 42 -19.05 -8.62 -12.44
CA GLU A 42 -18.46 -8.09 -13.67
C GLU A 42 -16.93 -8.17 -13.65
N ASN A 43 -16.33 -7.70 -12.55
CA ASN A 43 -14.89 -7.65 -12.43
C ASN A 43 -14.32 -9.01 -11.97
N GLN A 44 -13.23 -9.43 -12.59
CA GLN A 44 -12.52 -10.65 -12.23
C GLN A 44 -11.31 -10.28 -11.37
N THR A 45 -11.40 -10.54 -10.05
CA THR A 45 -10.35 -10.20 -9.08
C THR A 45 -9.84 -11.42 -8.30
N PRO A 46 -9.36 -12.48 -9.00
CA PRO A 46 -9.05 -13.77 -8.38
C PRO A 46 -7.94 -13.69 -7.35
N VAL A 47 -7.00 -12.74 -7.47
CA VAL A 47 -5.89 -12.56 -6.53
C VAL A 47 -6.40 -11.98 -5.21
N LEU A 48 -7.17 -10.90 -5.26
CA LEU A 48 -7.75 -10.26 -4.09
C LEU A 48 -8.84 -11.13 -3.46
N ASP A 49 -9.60 -11.88 -4.26
CA ASP A 49 -10.59 -12.85 -3.77
C ASP A 49 -9.91 -13.98 -3.00
N LYS A 50 -8.76 -14.46 -3.48
CA LYS A 50 -7.94 -15.44 -2.77
C LYS A 50 -7.41 -14.86 -1.46
N LEU A 51 -6.85 -13.65 -1.48
CA LEU A 51 -6.37 -12.96 -0.27
C LEU A 51 -7.48 -12.83 0.77
N ALA A 52 -8.70 -12.45 0.35
CA ALA A 52 -9.85 -12.35 1.24
C ALA A 52 -10.30 -13.71 1.80
N LYS A 53 -10.18 -14.78 1.02
CA LYS A 53 -10.53 -16.15 1.42
C LYS A 53 -9.54 -16.73 2.43
N GLU A 54 -8.27 -16.42 2.27
CA GLU A 54 -7.17 -16.91 3.13
C GLU A 54 -6.94 -16.03 4.36
N GLY A 55 -7.48 -14.81 4.38
CA GLY A 55 -7.32 -13.83 5.44
C GLY A 55 -8.63 -13.47 6.15
N THR A 56 -8.63 -12.28 6.75
CA THR A 56 -9.80 -11.71 7.41
C THR A 56 -10.42 -10.63 6.54
N LYS A 57 -11.71 -10.79 6.21
CA LYS A 57 -12.49 -9.83 5.44
C LYS A 57 -13.36 -8.99 6.37
N PHE A 58 -13.13 -7.68 6.40
CA PHE A 58 -13.95 -6.73 7.16
C PHE A 58 -15.17 -6.30 6.33
N THR A 59 -16.37 -6.51 6.84
CA THR A 59 -17.62 -6.15 6.16
C THR A 59 -18.15 -4.78 6.56
N SER A 60 -17.57 -4.17 7.59
CA SER A 60 -18.00 -2.89 8.16
C SER A 60 -16.78 -2.04 8.58
N PHE A 61 -15.84 -1.86 7.68
CA PHE A 61 -14.69 -0.98 7.85
C PHE A 61 -14.85 0.24 6.95
N TYR A 62 -14.87 1.43 7.55
CA TYR A 62 -15.20 2.67 6.84
C TYR A 62 -13.99 3.59 6.73
N ALA A 63 -13.72 4.04 5.52
CA ALA A 63 -12.76 5.10 5.23
C ALA A 63 -13.40 6.49 5.40
N GLN A 64 -12.64 7.54 5.18
CA GLN A 64 -13.16 8.89 5.08
C GLN A 64 -13.74 9.13 3.67
N PRO A 65 -14.56 10.18 3.46
CA PRO A 65 -15.27 10.36 2.19
C PRO A 65 -14.36 10.79 1.02
N VAL A 66 -13.11 11.17 1.27
CA VAL A 66 -12.16 11.64 0.24
C VAL A 66 -10.72 11.27 0.58
N CYS A 67 -9.84 11.24 -0.44
CA CYS A 67 -8.51 10.65 -0.39
C CYS A 67 -7.56 11.26 0.66
N GLY A 68 -7.27 12.54 0.65
CA GLY A 68 -6.33 13.14 1.60
C GLY A 68 -6.69 12.91 3.08
N PRO A 69 -7.97 13.13 3.49
CA PRO A 69 -8.45 12.76 4.81
C PRO A 69 -8.26 11.28 5.17
N SER A 70 -8.58 10.35 4.28
CA SER A 70 -8.36 8.91 4.53
C SER A 70 -6.89 8.57 4.66
N ARG A 71 -6.04 9.13 3.79
CA ARG A 71 -4.59 8.90 3.82
C ARG A 71 -3.97 9.44 5.10
N SER A 72 -4.33 10.65 5.53
CA SER A 72 -3.84 11.20 6.79
C SER A 72 -4.32 10.40 8.01
N ALA A 73 -5.57 9.91 7.99
CA ALA A 73 -6.10 9.07 9.05
C ALA A 73 -5.36 7.71 9.12
N LEU A 74 -5.10 7.08 7.98
CA LEU A 74 -4.34 5.83 7.90
C LEU A 74 -2.92 6.04 8.43
N LEU A 75 -2.23 7.07 7.95
CA LEU A 75 -0.83 7.34 8.30
C LEU A 75 -0.64 7.63 9.79
N THR A 76 -1.59 8.32 10.43
CA THR A 76 -1.44 8.85 11.80
C THR A 76 -2.28 8.13 12.85
N GLY A 77 -3.25 7.29 12.44
CA GLY A 77 -4.25 6.73 13.35
C GLY A 77 -5.20 7.77 13.96
N ARG A 78 -5.27 8.99 13.40
CA ARG A 78 -6.06 10.10 13.93
C ARG A 78 -7.17 10.52 12.97
N TYR A 79 -8.30 10.98 13.52
CA TYR A 79 -9.34 11.57 12.69
C TYR A 79 -8.82 12.77 11.89
N PRO A 80 -9.24 12.94 10.61
CA PRO A 80 -8.75 14.00 9.72
C PRO A 80 -8.96 15.42 10.26
N PHE A 81 -9.98 15.60 11.09
CA PHE A 81 -10.18 16.87 11.81
C PHE A 81 -8.96 17.24 12.66
N ARG A 82 -8.23 16.25 13.18
CA ARG A 82 -7.01 16.43 13.97
C ARG A 82 -5.77 16.47 13.09
N SER A 83 -5.61 15.51 12.16
CA SER A 83 -4.45 15.38 11.29
C SER A 83 -4.43 16.35 10.10
N LYS A 84 -5.47 17.19 9.93
CA LYS A 84 -5.62 18.20 8.87
C LYS A 84 -5.72 17.65 7.42
N GLY A 85 -5.96 16.36 7.23
CA GLY A 85 -6.21 15.74 5.93
C GLY A 85 -5.11 16.02 4.91
N TRP A 86 -5.45 16.68 3.79
CA TRP A 86 -4.49 17.04 2.74
C TRP A 86 -3.33 17.91 3.21
N SER A 87 -3.52 18.66 4.29
CA SER A 87 -2.50 19.58 4.84
C SER A 87 -1.91 19.03 6.12
N MET A 88 -1.61 17.73 6.18
CA MET A 88 -1.03 17.08 7.35
C MET A 88 0.21 17.83 7.80
N PRO A 89 0.25 18.32 9.06
CA PRO A 89 1.44 19.02 9.57
C PRO A 89 2.64 18.09 9.70
N ALA A 90 3.82 18.62 9.52
CA ALA A 90 5.07 17.89 9.76
C ALA A 90 5.24 17.36 11.20
N SER A 91 4.48 17.89 12.14
CA SER A 91 4.49 17.46 13.54
C SER A 91 3.59 16.25 13.84
N GLU A 92 2.81 15.76 12.85
CA GLU A 92 2.10 14.51 13.03
C GLU A 92 3.09 13.34 12.97
N ILE A 93 2.85 12.35 13.82
CA ILE A 93 3.64 11.12 13.85
C ILE A 93 2.92 10.07 13.03
N THR A 94 3.62 9.50 12.06
CA THR A 94 3.11 8.45 11.18
C THR A 94 3.44 7.06 11.70
N PHE A 95 2.71 6.04 11.22
CA PHE A 95 3.05 4.66 11.52
C PHE A 95 4.45 4.28 10.99
N ALA A 96 4.93 4.94 9.93
CA ALA A 96 6.26 4.69 9.39
C ALA A 96 7.35 5.15 10.36
N GLU A 97 7.21 6.32 11.00
CA GLU A 97 8.14 6.80 12.03
C GLU A 97 8.16 5.84 13.22
N ILE A 98 6.99 5.41 13.71
CA ILE A 98 6.88 4.46 14.84
C ILE A 98 7.56 3.12 14.50
N LEU A 99 7.35 2.59 13.30
CA LEU A 99 7.96 1.32 12.89
C LEU A 99 9.47 1.44 12.71
N LYS A 100 9.99 2.60 12.29
CA LYS A 100 11.45 2.83 12.25
C LYS A 100 12.10 2.75 13.63
N GLU A 101 11.45 3.27 14.67
CA GLU A 101 11.96 3.19 16.05
C GLU A 101 12.14 1.75 16.53
N VAL A 102 11.39 0.81 15.97
CA VAL A 102 11.49 -0.63 16.31
C VAL A 102 12.23 -1.44 15.23
N GLY A 103 12.96 -0.78 14.35
CA GLY A 103 13.93 -1.39 13.44
C GLY A 103 13.42 -1.75 12.06
N TYR A 104 12.21 -1.33 11.66
CA TYR A 104 11.73 -1.49 10.30
C TYR A 104 12.46 -0.54 9.34
N GLN A 105 12.68 -1.03 8.13
CA GLN A 105 12.92 -0.18 6.97
C GLN A 105 11.58 0.11 6.28
N THR A 106 11.41 1.30 5.74
CA THR A 106 10.12 1.81 5.33
C THR A 106 10.13 2.34 3.91
N ALA A 107 9.16 1.93 3.11
CA ALA A 107 9.01 2.38 1.74
C ALA A 107 7.57 2.84 1.46
N CYS A 108 7.44 3.93 0.70
CA CYS A 108 6.20 4.42 0.14
C CYS A 108 6.32 4.45 -1.38
N VAL A 109 5.37 3.82 -2.08
CA VAL A 109 5.30 3.86 -3.54
C VAL A 109 3.91 4.31 -3.96
N GLY A 110 3.83 5.31 -4.84
CA GLY A 110 2.57 5.80 -5.39
C GLY A 110 2.12 7.16 -4.86
N LYS A 111 0.82 7.34 -4.69
CA LYS A 111 0.18 8.61 -4.32
C LYS A 111 0.34 8.94 -2.84
N TRP A 112 0.90 10.12 -2.54
CA TRP A 112 1.07 10.64 -1.17
C TRP A 112 -0.15 11.41 -0.65
N ASP A 113 -0.50 12.49 -1.30
CA ASP A 113 -1.71 13.33 -1.15
C ASP A 113 -1.97 13.97 0.23
N VAL A 114 -0.96 14.06 1.09
CA VAL A 114 -1.08 14.70 2.42
C VAL A 114 -0.11 15.87 2.64
N SER A 115 0.71 16.21 1.64
CA SER A 115 1.59 17.39 1.63
C SER A 115 0.96 18.59 0.89
N ASN A 116 -0.36 18.69 0.88
CA ASN A 116 -1.12 19.68 0.12
C ASN A 116 -0.81 19.63 -1.41
N ARG A 117 -0.51 18.45 -1.92
CA ARG A 117 -0.11 18.16 -3.32
C ARG A 117 1.12 18.95 -3.78
N LYS A 118 1.98 19.34 -2.84
CA LYS A 118 3.19 20.16 -3.09
C LYS A 118 4.43 19.50 -2.53
N ALA A 119 5.57 19.78 -3.15
CA ALA A 119 6.89 19.37 -2.67
C ALA A 119 7.34 20.22 -1.48
N ILE A 120 6.64 20.11 -0.36
CA ILE A 120 7.01 20.72 0.92
C ILE A 120 7.88 19.71 1.64
N ILE A 121 9.19 19.97 1.70
CA ILE A 121 10.22 19.00 2.10
C ILE A 121 9.91 18.34 3.46
N ASP A 122 9.51 19.11 4.46
CA ASP A 122 9.18 18.60 5.79
C ASP A 122 7.87 17.80 5.88
N ARG A 123 7.12 17.71 4.77
CA ARG A 123 5.86 16.96 4.63
C ARG A 123 5.90 15.90 3.54
N MET A 124 7.02 15.74 2.89
CA MET A 124 7.22 14.67 1.91
C MET A 124 7.41 13.32 2.64
N PRO A 125 7.18 12.20 1.97
CA PRO A 125 7.27 10.87 2.60
C PRO A 125 8.56 10.64 3.38
N ASN A 126 9.71 11.08 2.86
CA ASN A 126 10.99 10.88 3.54
C ASN A 126 11.09 11.62 4.89
N ALA A 127 10.48 12.81 5.00
CA ALA A 127 10.42 13.54 6.27
C ALA A 127 9.35 12.98 7.23
N GLN A 128 8.47 12.12 6.74
CA GLN A 128 7.38 11.49 7.47
C GLN A 128 7.64 9.99 7.71
N GLY A 129 8.91 9.61 7.83
CA GLY A 129 9.32 8.28 8.29
C GLY A 129 9.61 7.26 7.20
N PHE A 130 9.48 7.56 5.91
CA PHE A 130 9.80 6.62 4.84
C PHE A 130 11.25 6.76 4.37
N ASP A 131 12.01 5.67 4.37
CA ASP A 131 13.39 5.63 3.89
C ASP A 131 13.49 5.73 2.37
N TYR A 132 12.48 5.17 1.68
CA TYR A 132 12.36 5.19 0.23
C TYR A 132 10.99 5.72 -0.18
N TYR A 133 10.98 6.59 -1.18
CA TYR A 133 9.77 7.07 -1.83
C TYR A 133 9.91 7.08 -3.35
N PHE A 134 8.88 6.60 -4.04
CA PHE A 134 8.69 6.84 -5.47
C PHE A 134 7.21 7.03 -5.77
N GLY A 135 6.82 8.16 -6.36
CA GLY A 135 5.42 8.37 -6.70
C GLY A 135 5.04 9.82 -6.96
N ALA A 136 3.74 10.08 -6.89
CA ALA A 136 3.15 11.40 -7.10
C ALA A 136 2.67 12.01 -5.77
N LEU A 137 2.87 13.32 -5.59
CA LEU A 137 2.43 14.04 -4.40
C LEU A 137 0.93 14.35 -4.39
N GLY A 138 0.25 14.14 -5.51
CA GLY A 138 -1.19 14.35 -5.69
C GLY A 138 -1.81 13.31 -6.60
N ALA A 139 -3.06 13.57 -7.02
CA ALA A 139 -3.78 12.72 -7.95
C ALA A 139 -3.44 13.03 -9.41
N ASN A 140 -4.00 12.23 -10.30
CA ASN A 140 -3.82 12.30 -11.75
C ASN A 140 -4.96 13.05 -12.48
N ASP A 141 -5.67 13.95 -11.78
CA ASP A 141 -6.85 14.70 -12.30
C ASP A 141 -6.63 15.37 -13.65
N SER A 142 -5.42 15.79 -13.95
CA SER A 142 -5.08 16.45 -15.22
C SER A 142 -4.68 15.49 -16.35
N GLY A 143 -4.78 14.17 -16.15
CA GLY A 143 -4.23 13.18 -17.07
C GLY A 143 -2.70 13.16 -17.08
N LYS A 144 -2.08 13.68 -16.01
CA LYS A 144 -0.63 13.70 -15.82
C LYS A 144 -0.27 13.41 -14.38
N SER A 145 0.81 12.68 -14.18
CA SER A 145 1.42 12.45 -12.87
C SER A 145 2.81 13.04 -12.82
N VAL A 146 3.05 13.91 -11.83
CA VAL A 146 4.38 14.47 -11.53
C VAL A 146 5.08 13.54 -10.57
N LEU A 147 6.14 12.88 -11.03
CA LEU A 147 6.81 11.82 -10.32
C LEU A 147 8.03 12.32 -9.55
N HIS A 148 8.16 11.85 -8.32
CA HIS A 148 9.29 12.08 -7.44
C HIS A 148 9.98 10.76 -7.10
N SER A 149 11.29 10.82 -6.87
CA SER A 149 12.07 9.76 -6.25
C SER A 149 12.73 10.34 -5.02
N ASN A 150 12.33 9.91 -3.86
CA ASN A 150 12.59 10.60 -2.60
C ASN A 150 12.16 12.09 -2.71
N ASN A 151 13.05 13.03 -2.42
CA ASN A 151 12.74 14.46 -2.49
C ASN A 151 12.94 15.06 -3.90
N ASP A 152 13.42 14.28 -4.86
CA ASP A 152 13.79 14.79 -6.18
C ASP A 152 12.66 14.63 -7.19
N LEU A 153 12.36 15.67 -7.94
CA LEU A 153 11.51 15.61 -9.11
C LEU A 153 12.23 14.80 -10.22
N VAL A 154 11.65 13.66 -10.63
CA VAL A 154 12.26 12.79 -11.65
C VAL A 154 11.56 12.83 -13.00
N GLY A 155 10.41 13.47 -13.08
CA GLY A 155 9.72 13.67 -14.36
C GLY A 155 8.21 13.83 -14.23
N THR A 156 7.56 13.89 -15.39
CA THR A 156 6.11 13.89 -15.51
C THR A 156 5.73 12.86 -16.56
N THR A 157 4.69 12.10 -16.31
CA THR A 157 4.13 11.15 -17.28
C THR A 157 2.65 11.46 -17.54
N ASP A 158 2.23 11.28 -18.78
CA ASP A 158 0.83 11.25 -19.23
C ASP A 158 0.39 9.81 -19.60
N ASP A 159 1.26 8.84 -19.43
CA ASP A 159 0.94 7.42 -19.57
C ASP A 159 0.16 6.91 -18.35
N MET A 160 -1.15 7.18 -18.34
CA MET A 160 -2.04 6.72 -17.28
C MET A 160 -2.19 5.19 -17.29
N ALA A 161 -2.14 4.57 -18.47
CA ALA A 161 -2.23 3.13 -18.63
C ALA A 161 -1.05 2.38 -18.00
N GLY A 162 0.12 3.00 -17.96
CA GLY A 162 1.33 2.41 -17.40
C GLY A 162 1.48 2.60 -15.89
N LEU A 163 0.68 3.44 -15.21
CA LEU A 163 0.92 3.82 -13.81
C LEU A 163 0.81 2.65 -12.85
N THR A 164 -0.19 1.80 -12.98
CA THR A 164 -0.36 0.62 -12.11
C THR A 164 0.86 -0.29 -12.17
N ARG A 165 1.32 -0.59 -13.38
CA ARG A 165 2.52 -1.41 -13.61
C ARG A 165 3.80 -0.70 -13.15
N LEU A 166 3.91 0.61 -13.34
CA LEU A 166 5.06 1.39 -12.89
C LEU A 166 5.24 1.30 -11.38
N TYR A 167 4.17 1.54 -10.61
CA TYR A 167 4.24 1.48 -9.15
C TYR A 167 4.49 0.06 -8.65
N THR A 168 3.86 -0.94 -9.24
CA THR A 168 4.15 -2.35 -8.92
C THR A 168 5.61 -2.71 -9.19
N ASN A 169 6.16 -2.29 -10.34
CA ASN A 169 7.57 -2.54 -10.65
C ASN A 169 8.52 -1.86 -9.65
N LYS A 170 8.21 -0.64 -9.20
CA LYS A 170 9.00 0.05 -8.16
C LYS A 170 8.91 -0.64 -6.80
N ALA A 171 7.74 -1.15 -6.44
CA ALA A 171 7.55 -1.95 -5.23
C ALA A 171 8.34 -3.28 -5.30
N ILE A 172 8.30 -3.97 -6.43
CA ILE A 172 9.07 -5.20 -6.67
C ILE A 172 10.58 -4.90 -6.64
N ASP A 173 11.03 -3.84 -7.29
CA ASP A 173 12.44 -3.44 -7.29
C ASP A 173 12.93 -3.13 -5.86
N TYR A 174 12.13 -2.43 -5.06
CA TYR A 174 12.44 -2.21 -3.65
C TYR A 174 12.62 -3.54 -2.90
N LEU A 175 11.70 -4.48 -3.05
CA LEU A 175 11.76 -5.77 -2.37
C LEU A 175 12.96 -6.63 -2.79
N VAL A 176 13.34 -6.58 -4.06
CA VAL A 176 14.39 -7.43 -4.62
C VAL A 176 15.77 -6.83 -4.45
N ASN A 177 15.93 -5.52 -4.71
CA ASN A 177 17.23 -4.89 -4.92
C ASN A 177 17.61 -3.84 -3.88
N GLN A 178 16.64 -3.23 -3.17
CA GLN A 178 16.94 -2.04 -2.37
C GLN A 178 16.86 -2.27 -0.86
N ARG A 179 15.95 -3.15 -0.40
CA ARG A 179 15.80 -3.41 1.03
C ARG A 179 16.99 -4.14 1.64
N ASP A 180 17.26 -3.89 2.91
CA ASP A 180 18.14 -4.72 3.74
C ASP A 180 17.41 -6.04 4.09
N SER A 181 17.94 -7.17 3.64
CA SER A 181 17.34 -8.49 3.88
C SER A 181 17.33 -8.93 5.35
N GLN A 182 18.09 -8.25 6.21
CA GLN A 182 18.20 -8.56 7.64
C GLN A 182 17.16 -7.81 8.50
N LYS A 183 16.42 -6.87 7.89
CA LYS A 183 15.43 -6.06 8.60
C LYS A 183 14.01 -6.38 8.13
N PRO A 184 13.02 -6.29 9.03
CA PRO A 184 11.63 -6.28 8.61
C PRO A 184 11.36 -5.01 7.79
N PHE A 185 10.37 -5.07 6.90
CA PHE A 185 9.98 -3.90 6.10
C PHE A 185 8.51 -3.53 6.30
N LEU A 186 8.25 -2.25 6.13
CA LEU A 186 6.96 -1.68 5.79
C LEU A 186 7.00 -1.23 4.33
N LEU A 187 6.10 -1.74 3.51
CA LEU A 187 5.87 -1.23 2.15
C LEU A 187 4.44 -0.72 2.04
N TYR A 188 4.28 0.60 1.92
CA TYR A 188 3.01 1.27 1.63
C TYR A 188 2.92 1.52 0.13
N LEU A 189 2.14 0.67 -0.58
CA LEU A 189 1.91 0.77 -2.01
C LEU A 189 0.54 1.44 -2.24
N ALA A 190 0.59 2.74 -2.50
CA ALA A 190 -0.56 3.61 -2.64
C ALA A 190 -0.82 3.92 -4.12
N HIS A 191 -1.58 3.05 -4.79
CA HIS A 191 -1.93 3.25 -6.19
C HIS A 191 -2.79 4.49 -6.42
N THR A 192 -2.69 5.07 -7.63
CA THR A 192 -3.55 6.17 -8.07
C THR A 192 -4.80 5.70 -8.80
N MET A 193 -4.84 4.45 -9.26
CA MET A 193 -6.04 3.85 -9.83
C MET A 193 -6.92 3.30 -8.68
N MET A 194 -8.22 3.45 -8.77
CA MET A 194 -9.08 3.78 -9.94
C MET A 194 -9.49 5.28 -10.00
N HIS A 195 -8.70 6.22 -9.45
CA HIS A 195 -9.00 7.66 -9.54
C HIS A 195 -8.95 8.15 -11.01
N THR A 196 -9.88 9.04 -11.39
CA THR A 196 -9.88 9.66 -12.71
C THR A 196 -8.68 10.60 -12.90
N ILE A 197 -8.05 10.66 -14.05
CA ILE A 197 -8.41 9.98 -15.30
C ILE A 197 -7.86 8.56 -15.24
N ILE A 198 -8.75 7.56 -15.43
CA ILE A 198 -8.37 6.15 -15.47
C ILE A 198 -7.87 5.73 -16.85
N ASP A 199 -6.92 4.83 -16.89
CA ASP A 199 -6.57 4.06 -18.09
C ASP A 199 -5.94 2.70 -17.69
N ALA A 200 -5.92 1.77 -18.64
CA ALA A 200 -5.36 0.45 -18.49
C ALA A 200 -4.55 0.07 -19.73
N SER A 201 -3.68 -0.92 -19.60
CA SER A 201 -2.91 -1.42 -20.74
C SER A 201 -3.82 -1.97 -21.84
N ALA A 202 -3.30 -1.98 -23.07
CA ALA A 202 -4.05 -2.47 -24.24
C ALA A 202 -4.52 -3.91 -24.04
N GLU A 203 -3.70 -4.75 -23.40
CA GLU A 203 -4.03 -6.13 -23.07
C GLU A 203 -5.30 -6.24 -22.23
N PHE A 204 -5.42 -5.46 -21.15
CA PHE A 204 -6.59 -5.51 -20.27
C PHE A 204 -7.82 -4.83 -20.89
N LYS A 205 -7.63 -3.78 -21.69
CA LYS A 205 -8.74 -3.20 -22.46
C LYS A 205 -9.33 -4.22 -23.44
N GLU A 206 -8.51 -4.95 -24.18
CA GLU A 206 -8.96 -6.00 -25.08
C GLU A 206 -9.64 -7.15 -24.33
N LYS A 207 -9.02 -7.65 -23.26
CA LYS A 207 -9.55 -8.74 -22.41
C LYS A 207 -10.93 -8.43 -21.86
N THR A 208 -11.22 -7.18 -21.54
CA THR A 208 -12.50 -6.78 -20.94
C THR A 208 -13.53 -6.26 -21.94
N GLY A 209 -13.27 -6.41 -23.25
CA GLY A 209 -14.16 -5.91 -24.30
C GLY A 209 -14.27 -4.39 -24.33
N ASN A 210 -13.18 -3.70 -24.00
CA ASN A 210 -13.08 -2.23 -23.88
C ASN A 210 -13.94 -1.59 -22.77
N ASN A 211 -14.37 -2.38 -21.78
CA ASN A 211 -14.87 -1.81 -20.52
C ASN A 211 -13.67 -1.28 -19.71
N LEU A 212 -13.47 0.03 -19.78
CA LEU A 212 -12.25 0.65 -19.23
C LEU A 212 -12.14 0.50 -17.71
N TYR A 213 -13.23 0.70 -16.96
CA TYR A 213 -13.20 0.57 -15.50
C TYR A 213 -12.84 -0.87 -15.09
N ARG A 214 -13.50 -1.84 -15.73
CA ARG A 214 -13.20 -3.26 -15.52
C ARG A 214 -11.74 -3.58 -15.86
N ALA A 215 -11.21 -3.01 -16.95
CA ALA A 215 -9.81 -3.21 -17.35
C ALA A 215 -8.84 -2.74 -16.26
N VAL A 216 -9.10 -1.57 -15.69
CA VAL A 216 -8.27 -0.99 -14.60
C VAL A 216 -8.31 -1.86 -13.35
N VAL A 217 -9.50 -2.31 -12.92
CA VAL A 217 -9.66 -3.15 -11.75
C VAL A 217 -8.97 -4.52 -11.94
N GLU A 218 -9.16 -5.16 -13.11
CA GLU A 218 -8.55 -6.46 -13.38
C GLU A 218 -7.03 -6.38 -13.57
N GLU A 219 -6.51 -5.28 -14.15
CA GLU A 219 -5.07 -5.05 -14.23
C GLU A 219 -4.45 -4.81 -12.86
N PHE A 220 -5.13 -4.08 -11.98
CA PHE A 220 -4.68 -3.91 -10.60
C PHE A 220 -4.62 -5.24 -9.85
N ASP A 221 -5.63 -6.09 -9.98
CA ASP A 221 -5.62 -7.43 -9.38
C ASP A 221 -4.46 -8.28 -9.90
N TYR A 222 -4.21 -8.27 -11.20
CA TYR A 222 -3.08 -8.97 -11.82
C TYR A 222 -1.72 -8.46 -11.31
N GLU A 223 -1.53 -7.14 -11.27
CA GLU A 223 -0.28 -6.52 -10.78
C GLU A 223 -0.08 -6.79 -9.28
N THR A 224 -1.14 -6.83 -8.49
CA THR A 224 -1.10 -7.31 -7.11
C THR A 224 -0.61 -8.76 -7.04
N GLY A 225 -1.08 -9.63 -7.94
CA GLY A 225 -0.59 -11.02 -8.03
C GLY A 225 0.90 -11.12 -8.32
N ARG A 226 1.43 -10.26 -9.19
CA ARG A 226 2.88 -10.18 -9.46
C ARG A 226 3.68 -9.82 -8.20
N LEU A 227 3.19 -8.87 -7.43
CA LEU A 227 3.85 -8.44 -6.19
C LEU A 227 3.81 -9.54 -5.13
N LEU A 228 2.65 -10.17 -4.89
CA LEU A 228 2.51 -11.26 -3.92
C LEU A 228 3.36 -12.48 -4.30
N ASN A 229 3.38 -12.88 -5.58
CA ASN A 229 4.26 -13.92 -6.09
C ASN A 229 5.75 -13.58 -5.88
N THR A 230 6.11 -12.30 -5.89
CA THR A 230 7.48 -11.88 -5.59
C THR A 230 7.81 -12.10 -4.11
N LEU A 231 6.89 -11.80 -3.19
CA LEU A 231 7.07 -12.12 -1.77
C LEU A 231 7.29 -13.62 -1.55
N ASP A 232 6.48 -14.46 -2.20
CA ASP A 232 6.59 -15.92 -2.10
C ASP A 232 7.94 -16.43 -2.62
N ARG A 233 8.38 -15.94 -3.79
CA ARG A 233 9.68 -16.30 -4.38
C ARG A 233 10.88 -15.85 -3.54
N LEU A 234 10.73 -14.80 -2.75
CA LEU A 234 11.73 -14.32 -1.80
C LEU A 234 11.66 -15.03 -0.45
N GLY A 235 10.71 -15.98 -0.26
CA GLY A 235 10.49 -16.66 1.01
C GLY A 235 9.97 -15.75 2.12
N LEU A 236 9.23 -14.69 1.75
CA LEU A 236 8.73 -13.68 2.68
C LEU A 236 7.23 -13.83 2.97
N GLY A 237 6.49 -14.60 2.16
CA GLY A 237 5.03 -14.72 2.24
C GLY A 237 4.54 -15.08 3.64
N ASP A 238 5.10 -16.13 4.25
CA ASP A 238 4.68 -16.63 5.56
C ASP A 238 4.95 -15.67 6.73
N ASN A 239 5.80 -14.65 6.53
CA ASN A 239 6.13 -13.65 7.55
C ASN A 239 5.77 -12.23 7.10
N THR A 240 4.76 -12.07 6.25
CA THR A 240 4.29 -10.77 5.78
C THR A 240 2.80 -10.60 6.07
N LEU A 241 2.46 -9.57 6.85
CA LEU A 241 1.08 -9.11 6.99
C LEU A 241 0.73 -8.29 5.75
N VAL A 242 -0.22 -8.78 4.95
CA VAL A 242 -0.75 -8.06 3.79
C VAL A 242 -2.09 -7.44 4.16
N ILE A 243 -2.18 -6.12 4.02
CA ILE A 243 -3.40 -5.34 4.24
C ILE A 243 -3.82 -4.74 2.91
N TYR A 244 -5.06 -5.02 2.48
CA TYR A 244 -5.67 -4.40 1.33
C TYR A 244 -6.84 -3.52 1.76
N THR A 245 -6.88 -2.27 1.28
CA THR A 245 -8.01 -1.34 1.49
C THR A 245 -8.00 -0.22 0.45
N THR A 246 -9.08 0.55 0.39
CA THR A 246 -9.21 1.76 -0.45
C THR A 246 -9.32 3.00 0.41
N ASP A 247 -9.01 4.18 -0.16
CA ASP A 247 -9.09 5.43 0.58
C ASP A 247 -10.52 5.98 0.70
N ASN A 248 -11.37 5.70 -0.27
CA ASN A 248 -12.80 6.07 -0.26
C ASN A 248 -13.55 5.18 -1.25
N GLY A 249 -14.83 5.42 -1.43
CA GLY A 249 -15.65 4.72 -2.43
C GLY A 249 -15.47 5.27 -3.84
N PRO A 250 -16.22 4.73 -4.81
CA PRO A 250 -16.13 5.15 -6.20
C PRO A 250 -16.55 6.61 -6.36
N TRP A 251 -15.91 7.26 -7.29
CA TRP A 251 -16.18 8.66 -7.66
C TRP A 251 -17.10 8.75 -8.85
#